data_b2608437e13ab5ecb83ff131e288742a
#
_entry.id   b2608437e13ab5ecb83ff131e288742a
#
_cell.length_a   1.000
_cell.length_b   1.000
_cell.length_c   1.000
_cell.angle_alpha   90.00
_cell.angle_beta   90.00
_cell.angle_gamma   90.00
#
_symmetry.space_group_name_H-M   'P 1'
#
loop_
_entity.id
_entity.type
_entity.pdbx_description
1 polymer ?
#
loop_
_entity_poly.entity_id
_entity_poly.type
_entity_poly.pdbx_seq_one_letter_code
_entity_poly.pdbx_strand_id
1 'polypeptide(L)'
;MQSSVTADIGVQYSTVNISSEAISIWGLCHRRSGSSVILLDSFSGQSCMRCFHLELLSRNVLQVETESLDKCYTTLEAAEATCPGLKPNPRPAHKLNSHHPRPRPHHQPLHQQIILYKSKEVGSEEVRKDYCPINGKFTFIYNINDGSENNTECMIAVSELDNCPNGSELNLRFRKCSFDNHDIKFYCLGHWEGPDEQQYLALLDTRTGGERKPQYRCAVSIDFKSLIVSFLY
;
A
#
# COMPACT_ATOMS: atom_id res chain seq x y z
N MET A 1 14.95 -35.11 17.92
CA MET A 1 13.87 -34.62 17.06
C MET A 1 13.55 -33.20 17.52
N GLN A 2 14.13 -32.20 16.86
CA GLN A 2 13.79 -30.78 17.10
C GLN A 2 12.83 -30.36 16.00
N SER A 3 11.57 -30.16 16.33
CA SER A 3 10.60 -29.54 15.46
C SER A 3 10.90 -28.03 15.44
N SER A 4 11.39 -27.54 14.29
CA SER A 4 11.47 -26.13 14.02
C SER A 4 10.06 -25.59 13.84
N VAL A 5 9.57 -24.89 14.85
CA VAL A 5 8.39 -24.05 14.74
C VAL A 5 8.81 -22.86 13.89
N THR A 6 8.44 -22.84 12.62
CA THR A 6 8.45 -21.63 11.82
C THR A 6 7.44 -20.67 12.46
N ALA A 7 7.97 -19.66 13.13
CA ALA A 7 7.14 -18.56 13.62
C ALA A 7 6.49 -17.91 12.41
N ASP A 8 5.17 -18.05 12.31
CA ASP A 8 4.33 -17.29 11.39
C ASP A 8 4.52 -15.82 11.79
N ILE A 9 5.30 -15.08 11.01
CA ILE A 9 5.52 -13.65 11.23
C ILE A 9 4.21 -12.97 10.80
N GLY A 10 3.26 -12.97 11.72
CA GLY A 10 1.97 -12.33 11.52
C GLY A 10 2.17 -10.85 11.24
N VAL A 11 1.69 -10.37 10.09
CA VAL A 11 1.66 -8.95 9.77
C VAL A 11 0.88 -8.22 10.86
N GLN A 12 1.55 -7.33 11.59
CA GLN A 12 0.90 -6.52 12.61
C GLN A 12 0.34 -5.25 11.96
N TYR A 13 -0.98 -5.10 12.02
CA TYR A 13 -1.63 -3.85 11.61
C TYR A 13 -1.74 -2.91 12.80
N SER A 14 -1.32 -1.66 12.60
CA SER A 14 -1.55 -0.58 13.55
C SER A 14 -2.73 0.27 13.09
N THR A 15 -3.64 0.59 14.00
CA THR A 15 -4.73 1.51 13.72
C THR A 15 -4.25 2.93 13.89
N VAL A 16 -4.46 3.75 12.85
CA VAL A 16 -4.07 5.16 12.83
C VAL A 16 -5.34 6.01 12.78
N ASN A 17 -5.48 6.92 13.73
CA ASN A 17 -6.54 7.93 13.70
C ASN A 17 -6.08 9.14 12.90
N ILE A 18 -6.85 9.51 11.87
CA ILE A 18 -6.61 10.68 11.04
C ILE A 18 -7.77 11.67 11.24
N SER A 19 -7.44 12.88 11.64
CA SER A 19 -8.38 13.98 11.80
C SER A 19 -7.90 15.20 11.00
N SER A 20 -8.67 16.29 11.04
CA SER A 20 -8.25 17.58 10.46
C SER A 20 -7.05 18.19 11.18
N GLU A 21 -6.79 17.80 12.42
CA GLU A 21 -5.81 18.40 13.30
C GLU A 21 -4.57 17.53 13.54
N ALA A 22 -4.69 16.21 13.33
CA ALA A 22 -3.63 15.28 13.69
C ALA A 22 -3.68 13.96 12.90
N ILE A 23 -2.52 13.34 12.77
CA ILE A 23 -2.39 11.90 12.52
C ILE A 23 -1.77 11.31 13.78
N SER A 24 -2.54 10.50 14.52
CA SER A 24 -2.28 10.18 15.93
C SER A 24 -0.88 9.66 16.27
N ILE A 25 -0.25 8.94 15.32
CA ILE A 25 1.10 8.36 15.50
C ILE A 25 2.23 9.25 14.95
N TRP A 26 1.90 10.30 14.18
CA TRP A 26 2.90 11.15 13.50
C TRP A 26 2.89 12.60 13.98
N GLY A 27 1.86 13.03 14.70
CA GLY A 27 1.81 14.33 15.35
C GLY A 27 0.63 15.21 14.95
N LEU A 28 0.68 16.46 15.42
CA LEU A 28 -0.31 17.50 15.16
C LEU A 28 -0.03 18.21 13.85
N CYS A 29 -1.06 18.63 13.14
CA CYS A 29 -0.94 19.40 11.92
C CYS A 29 -0.41 20.81 12.25
N HIS A 30 0.84 21.06 11.86
CA HIS A 30 1.48 22.37 12.03
C HIS A 30 1.23 23.27 10.83
N ARG A 31 1.34 22.72 9.62
CA ARG A 31 1.13 23.46 8.38
C ARG A 31 0.60 22.52 7.27
N ARG A 32 -0.28 23.05 6.44
CA ARG A 32 -0.79 22.33 5.26
C ARG A 32 -0.67 23.20 4.00
N SER A 33 -0.22 22.60 2.90
CA SER A 33 -0.16 23.22 1.58
C SER A 33 -0.59 22.19 0.53
N GLY A 34 -1.82 22.28 0.06
CA GLY A 34 -2.40 21.29 -0.84
C GLY A 34 -2.44 19.89 -0.22
N SER A 35 -1.78 18.95 -0.88
CA SER A 35 -1.60 17.57 -0.40
C SER A 35 -0.43 17.40 0.57
N SER A 36 0.43 18.39 0.75
CA SER A 36 1.55 18.33 1.67
C SER A 36 1.15 18.84 3.06
N VAL A 37 1.54 18.08 4.08
CA VAL A 37 1.24 18.36 5.49
C VAL A 37 2.53 18.24 6.29
N ILE A 38 2.83 19.26 7.09
CA ILE A 38 3.89 19.20 8.09
C ILE A 38 3.26 18.86 9.42
N LEU A 39 3.65 17.73 9.96
CA LEU A 39 3.22 17.27 11.28
C LEU A 39 4.29 17.56 12.32
N LEU A 40 3.85 18.05 13.48
CA LEU A 40 4.68 18.32 14.65
C LEU A 40 4.45 17.23 15.70
N ASP A 41 5.47 16.46 15.97
CA ASP A 41 5.51 15.47 17.03
C ASP A 41 6.19 16.07 18.27
N SER A 42 5.48 16.09 19.37
CA SER A 42 5.95 16.67 20.65
C SER A 42 6.23 15.61 21.73
N PHE A 43 6.04 14.30 21.38
CA PHE A 43 6.09 13.23 22.37
C PHE A 43 7.50 12.93 22.93
N SER A 44 8.56 13.36 22.27
CA SER A 44 9.95 13.08 22.67
C SER A 44 10.62 14.19 23.47
N GLY A 45 9.87 15.24 23.86
CA GLY A 45 10.45 16.41 24.56
C GLY A 45 11.26 17.36 23.66
N GLN A 46 11.44 17.00 22.41
CA GLN A 46 11.98 17.86 21.35
C GLN A 46 10.93 18.00 20.25
N SER A 47 10.79 19.22 19.73
CA SER A 47 9.92 19.47 18.58
C SER A 47 10.48 18.76 17.36
N CYS A 48 9.72 17.84 16.81
CA CYS A 48 10.07 17.04 15.65
C CYS A 48 9.08 17.29 14.52
N MET A 49 9.53 17.88 13.44
CA MET A 49 8.69 18.14 12.26
C MET A 49 9.04 17.20 11.13
N ARG A 50 8.01 16.68 10.46
CA ARG A 50 8.14 15.86 9.26
C ARG A 50 7.15 16.32 8.21
N CYS A 51 7.56 16.28 6.95
CA CYS A 51 6.65 16.54 5.83
C CYS A 51 6.11 15.23 5.27
N PHE A 52 4.80 15.21 5.08
CA PHE A 52 4.09 14.12 4.45
C PHE A 52 3.33 14.62 3.22
N HIS A 53 3.30 13.83 2.18
CA HIS A 53 2.41 14.02 1.04
C HIS A 53 1.28 13.01 1.16
N LEU A 54 0.04 13.48 1.07
CA LEU A 54 -1.17 12.67 1.26
C LEU A 54 -1.93 12.63 -0.07
N GLU A 55 -2.14 11.44 -0.61
CA GLU A 55 -2.89 11.23 -1.84
C GLU A 55 -3.99 10.19 -1.63
N LEU A 56 -5.24 10.59 -1.89
CA LEU A 56 -6.38 9.69 -1.80
C LEU A 56 -6.49 8.91 -3.12
N LEU A 57 -5.99 7.69 -3.13
CA LEU A 57 -5.99 6.81 -4.31
C LEU A 57 -7.39 6.29 -4.64
N SER A 58 -8.19 6.03 -3.61
CA SER A 58 -9.60 5.68 -3.72
C SER A 58 -10.33 6.05 -2.43
N ARG A 59 -11.66 5.87 -2.38
CA ARG A 59 -12.46 6.19 -1.18
C ARG A 59 -11.89 5.63 0.13
N ASN A 60 -11.30 4.45 0.08
CA ASN A 60 -10.85 3.73 1.26
C ASN A 60 -9.33 3.53 1.32
N VAL A 61 -8.58 4.14 0.41
CA VAL A 61 -7.13 3.95 0.30
C VAL A 61 -6.44 5.29 0.23
N LEU A 62 -5.59 5.56 1.22
CA LEU A 62 -4.76 6.76 1.30
C LEU A 62 -3.29 6.36 1.16
N GLN A 63 -2.61 6.95 0.20
CA GLN A 63 -1.16 6.88 0.08
C GLN A 63 -0.54 8.04 0.86
N VAL A 64 0.47 7.71 1.63
CA VAL A 64 1.26 8.67 2.40
C VAL A 64 2.71 8.52 1.99
N GLU A 65 3.33 9.60 1.57
CA GLU A 65 4.74 9.65 1.24
C GLU A 65 5.48 10.58 2.19
N THR A 66 6.67 10.18 2.60
CA THR A 66 7.58 10.99 3.41
C THR A 66 9.02 10.66 3.07
N GLU A 67 9.95 11.53 3.38
CA GLU A 67 11.37 11.22 3.22
C GLU A 67 11.79 10.02 4.06
N SER A 68 11.40 10.00 5.34
CA SER A 68 11.61 8.88 6.27
C SER A 68 10.87 9.14 7.57
N LEU A 69 10.33 8.09 8.18
CA LEU A 69 9.73 8.16 9.51
C LEU A 69 10.77 8.32 10.63
N ASP A 70 12.02 7.92 10.38
CA ASP A 70 13.11 7.99 11.36
C ASP A 70 13.76 9.38 11.41
N LYS A 71 13.57 10.19 10.37
CA LYS A 71 14.13 11.54 10.30
C LYS A 71 13.23 12.56 10.96
N CYS A 72 13.84 13.52 11.62
CA CYS A 72 13.17 14.55 12.41
C CYS A 72 13.86 15.90 12.19
N TYR A 73 13.06 16.93 11.97
CA TYR A 73 13.55 18.28 11.74
C TYR A 73 13.03 19.22 12.81
N THR A 74 13.91 20.08 13.31
CA THR A 74 13.58 21.04 14.38
C THR A 74 13.12 22.40 13.86
N THR A 75 13.34 22.69 12.57
CA THR A 75 12.90 23.93 11.92
C THR A 75 11.91 23.63 10.79
N LEU A 76 10.98 24.57 10.60
CA LEU A 76 9.95 24.45 9.57
C LEU A 76 10.55 24.38 8.16
N GLU A 77 11.54 25.21 7.88
CA GLU A 77 12.18 25.31 6.58
C GLU A 77 12.89 23.99 6.21
N ALA A 78 13.54 23.35 7.19
CA ALA A 78 14.19 22.08 7.00
C ALA A 78 13.16 20.96 6.70
N ALA A 79 12.04 20.94 7.44
CA ALA A 79 10.95 20.00 7.18
C ALA A 79 10.30 20.23 5.81
N GLU A 80 10.05 21.49 5.42
CA GLU A 80 9.49 21.85 4.11
C GLU A 80 10.37 21.39 2.95
N ALA A 81 11.69 21.50 3.10
CA ALA A 81 12.64 21.08 2.08
C ALA A 81 12.60 19.58 1.77
N THR A 82 11.98 18.77 2.65
CA THR A 82 11.86 17.31 2.50
C THR A 82 10.50 16.87 1.96
N CYS A 83 9.59 17.82 1.69
CA CYS A 83 8.25 17.50 1.20
C CYS A 83 8.31 16.73 -0.13
N PRO A 84 7.75 15.53 -0.21
CA PRO A 84 7.62 14.82 -1.47
C PRO A 84 6.84 15.66 -2.50
N GLY A 85 7.21 15.57 -3.77
CA GLY A 85 6.53 16.29 -4.86
C GLY A 85 6.91 17.77 -5.02
N LEU A 86 7.63 18.37 -4.10
CA LEU A 86 8.24 19.68 -4.33
C LEU A 86 9.46 19.46 -5.27
N LYS A 87 9.31 19.81 -6.54
CA LYS A 87 10.47 19.86 -7.45
C LYS A 87 11.49 20.82 -6.84
N PRO A 88 12.74 20.39 -6.62
CA PRO A 88 13.75 21.33 -6.18
C PRO A 88 13.82 22.48 -7.21
N ASN A 89 13.64 23.71 -6.73
CA ASN A 89 13.81 24.88 -7.57
C ASN A 89 15.17 24.74 -8.27
N PRO A 90 15.23 24.81 -9.60
CA PRO A 90 16.51 24.76 -10.29
C PRO A 90 17.31 25.94 -9.76
N ARG A 91 18.36 25.66 -8.99
CA ARG A 91 19.32 26.69 -8.60
C ARG A 91 19.81 27.34 -9.88
N PRO A 92 19.83 28.69 -9.97
CA PRO A 92 20.34 29.35 -11.15
C PRO A 92 21.77 28.82 -11.39
N ALA A 93 21.96 28.24 -12.56
CA ALA A 93 23.26 27.70 -12.97
C ALA A 93 24.26 28.85 -13.00
N HIS A 94 25.06 28.97 -11.94
CA HIS A 94 26.28 29.76 -12.03
C HIS A 94 27.15 29.10 -13.10
N LYS A 95 27.38 29.84 -14.21
CA LYS A 95 28.34 29.44 -15.24
C LYS A 95 29.73 29.39 -14.59
N LEU A 96 30.10 28.26 -14.11
CA LEU A 96 31.50 27.95 -13.84
C LEU A 96 32.04 27.12 -15.00
N ASN A 97 32.89 27.77 -15.80
CA ASN A 97 33.79 27.10 -16.71
C ASN A 97 34.77 26.26 -15.89
N SER A 98 34.61 24.95 -15.86
CA SER A 98 35.67 24.05 -15.45
C SER A 98 35.42 22.64 -15.97
N HIS A 99 36.43 22.09 -16.61
CA HIS A 99 36.58 20.69 -16.98
C HIS A 99 36.55 19.83 -15.73
N HIS A 100 35.41 19.41 -15.26
CA HIS A 100 35.30 18.39 -14.21
C HIS A 100 34.42 17.25 -14.68
N PRO A 101 34.73 15.99 -14.30
CA PRO A 101 33.99 14.80 -14.71
C PRO A 101 32.52 14.91 -14.28
N ARG A 102 31.64 14.39 -15.15
CA ARG A 102 30.18 14.42 -14.98
C ARG A 102 29.81 14.00 -13.56
N PRO A 103 28.95 14.78 -12.86
CA PRO A 103 28.41 14.35 -11.58
C PRO A 103 27.71 13.00 -11.76
N ARG A 104 27.97 12.08 -10.87
CA ARG A 104 27.20 10.82 -10.79
C ARG A 104 25.73 11.17 -10.63
N PRO A 105 24.79 10.38 -11.20
CA PRO A 105 23.38 10.63 -11.04
C PRO A 105 23.10 10.70 -9.53
N HIS A 106 22.58 11.85 -9.09
CA HIS A 106 22.10 12.03 -7.73
C HIS A 106 21.04 10.93 -7.50
N HIS A 107 21.32 10.00 -6.60
CA HIS A 107 20.27 9.15 -6.05
C HIS A 107 19.21 10.09 -5.50
N GLN A 108 18.05 10.12 -6.17
CA GLN A 108 16.89 10.74 -5.57
C GLN A 108 16.67 10.07 -4.22
N PRO A 109 16.46 10.84 -3.15
CA PRO A 109 16.16 10.25 -1.86
C PRO A 109 14.96 9.32 -2.04
N LEU A 110 15.12 8.07 -1.64
CA LEU A 110 14.06 7.08 -1.73
C LEU A 110 13.00 7.51 -0.71
N HIS A 111 11.89 8.08 -1.18
CA HIS A 111 10.77 8.41 -0.32
C HIS A 111 10.12 7.13 0.19
N GLN A 112 9.77 7.11 1.46
CA GLN A 112 9.01 6.03 2.06
C GLN A 112 7.55 6.19 1.72
N GLN A 113 6.97 5.17 1.10
CA GLN A 113 5.54 5.10 0.77
C GLN A 113 4.82 4.18 1.75
N ILE A 114 3.67 4.63 2.24
CA ILE A 114 2.84 3.90 3.19
C ILE A 114 1.42 3.90 2.64
N ILE A 115 0.81 2.73 2.55
CA ILE A 115 -0.58 2.59 2.15
C ILE A 115 -1.43 2.36 3.39
N LEU A 116 -2.41 3.23 3.59
CA LEU A 116 -3.37 3.15 4.68
C LEU A 116 -4.74 2.74 4.13
N TYR A 117 -5.36 1.77 4.77
CA TYR A 117 -6.69 1.30 4.44
C TYR A 117 -7.69 1.80 5.47
N LYS A 118 -8.82 2.31 5.01
CA LYS A 118 -9.89 2.71 5.91
C LYS A 118 -10.46 1.48 6.60
N SER A 119 -10.47 1.48 7.92
CA SER A 119 -10.95 0.35 8.72
C SER A 119 -12.43 0.43 9.06
N LYS A 120 -12.98 1.65 9.14
CA LYS A 120 -14.40 1.89 9.42
C LYS A 120 -14.86 3.26 8.93
N GLU A 121 -16.15 3.43 8.71
CA GLU A 121 -16.78 4.73 8.45
C GLU A 121 -17.08 5.47 9.76
N VAL A 122 -17.24 6.78 9.67
CA VAL A 122 -17.72 7.58 10.81
C VAL A 122 -19.17 7.17 11.12
N GLY A 123 -19.40 6.69 12.35
CA GLY A 123 -20.72 6.23 12.78
C GLY A 123 -21.09 4.81 12.35
N SER A 124 -20.14 4.04 11.80
CA SER A 124 -20.31 2.64 11.43
C SER A 124 -19.09 1.81 11.85
N GLU A 125 -19.30 0.57 12.22
CA GLU A 125 -18.22 -0.38 12.50
C GLU A 125 -17.65 -0.99 11.22
N GLU A 126 -18.30 -0.80 10.08
CA GLU A 126 -17.88 -1.35 8.80
C GLU A 126 -17.48 -0.24 7.82
N VAL A 127 -16.55 -0.56 6.93
CA VAL A 127 -16.18 0.28 5.80
C VAL A 127 -17.14 0.02 4.62
N ARG A 128 -17.50 1.08 3.92
CA ARG A 128 -18.29 0.94 2.68
C ARG A 128 -17.42 0.30 1.59
N LYS A 129 -17.88 -0.85 1.10
CA LYS A 129 -17.24 -1.59 0.01
C LYS A 129 -17.34 -0.80 -1.30
N ASP A 130 -16.35 -0.99 -2.16
CA ASP A 130 -16.35 -0.44 -3.52
C ASP A 130 -16.61 -1.55 -4.53
N TYR A 131 -16.95 -1.21 -5.77
CA TYR A 131 -17.06 -2.20 -6.82
C TYR A 131 -15.69 -2.72 -7.22
N CYS A 132 -15.60 -4.04 -7.38
CA CYS A 132 -14.40 -4.64 -7.95
C CYS A 132 -14.29 -4.26 -9.44
N PRO A 133 -13.09 -3.90 -9.93
CA PRO A 133 -12.91 -3.54 -11.35
C PRO A 133 -12.97 -4.75 -12.29
N ILE A 134 -13.17 -5.94 -11.75
CA ILE A 134 -13.26 -7.21 -12.47
C ILE A 134 -14.73 -7.61 -12.53
N ASN A 135 -15.27 -7.81 -13.74
CA ASN A 135 -16.65 -8.21 -13.95
C ASN A 135 -16.72 -9.55 -14.69
N GLY A 136 -17.43 -10.50 -14.09
CA GLY A 136 -17.68 -11.81 -14.69
C GLY A 136 -17.03 -12.96 -13.94
N LYS A 137 -16.99 -14.09 -14.65
CA LYS A 137 -16.39 -15.33 -14.16
C LYS A 137 -15.22 -15.71 -15.08
N PHE A 138 -14.08 -15.99 -14.46
CA PHE A 138 -12.85 -16.35 -15.14
C PHE A 138 -12.30 -17.66 -14.58
N THR A 139 -11.59 -18.38 -15.39
CA THR A 139 -10.73 -19.47 -14.92
C THR A 139 -9.28 -18.98 -14.91
N PHE A 140 -8.48 -19.45 -13.95
CA PHE A 140 -7.09 -19.02 -13.83
C PHE A 140 -6.17 -20.18 -13.48
N ILE A 141 -4.91 -19.99 -13.83
CA ILE A 141 -3.78 -20.77 -13.35
C ILE A 141 -3.07 -19.96 -12.26
N TYR A 142 -2.36 -20.61 -11.37
CA TYR A 142 -1.62 -19.91 -10.34
C TYR A 142 -0.26 -20.54 -10.09
N ASN A 143 0.64 -19.72 -9.57
CA ASN A 143 1.94 -20.13 -9.12
C ASN A 143 2.11 -19.65 -7.67
N ILE A 144 2.66 -20.50 -6.83
CA ILE A 144 2.96 -20.16 -5.43
C ILE A 144 4.42 -19.80 -5.36
N ASN A 145 4.69 -18.54 -5.00
CA ASN A 145 6.03 -18.07 -4.72
C ASN A 145 6.23 -18.08 -3.21
N ASP A 146 6.54 -19.24 -2.66
CA ASP A 146 6.83 -19.44 -1.23
C ASP A 146 8.32 -19.39 -0.91
N GLY A 147 9.15 -19.00 -1.90
CA GLY A 147 10.60 -18.99 -1.79
C GLY A 147 11.25 -20.38 -1.94
N SER A 148 10.48 -21.43 -2.20
CA SER A 148 11.02 -22.74 -2.52
C SER A 148 11.52 -22.81 -3.97
N GLU A 149 12.59 -23.58 -4.23
CA GLU A 149 13.08 -23.79 -5.60
C GLU A 149 12.11 -24.63 -6.44
N ASN A 150 11.15 -25.30 -5.83
CA ASN A 150 10.12 -26.09 -6.49
C ASN A 150 8.89 -25.23 -6.76
N ASN A 151 8.97 -24.44 -7.81
CA ASN A 151 7.82 -23.71 -8.35
C ASN A 151 6.77 -24.72 -8.84
N THR A 152 5.76 -25.00 -8.03
CA THR A 152 4.67 -25.88 -8.41
C THR A 152 3.66 -25.06 -9.21
N GLU A 153 3.82 -25.05 -10.53
CA GLU A 153 2.88 -24.40 -11.43
C GLU A 153 1.61 -25.23 -11.57
N CYS A 154 0.48 -24.60 -11.36
CA CYS A 154 -0.82 -25.17 -11.62
C CYS A 154 -1.24 -24.87 -13.05
N MET A 155 -0.80 -25.69 -13.98
CA MET A 155 -1.00 -25.50 -15.43
C MET A 155 -2.43 -25.78 -15.90
N ILE A 156 -3.28 -26.35 -15.05
CA ILE A 156 -4.67 -26.65 -15.40
C ILE A 156 -5.57 -25.53 -14.87
N ALA A 157 -6.21 -24.78 -15.77
CA ALA A 157 -7.10 -23.67 -15.45
C ALA A 157 -8.47 -24.17 -14.93
N VAL A 158 -8.47 -24.80 -13.75
CA VAL A 158 -9.68 -25.27 -13.05
C VAL A 158 -10.07 -24.37 -11.88
N SER A 159 -9.19 -23.47 -11.48
CA SER A 159 -9.47 -22.47 -10.46
C SER A 159 -10.31 -21.35 -11.03
N GLU A 160 -11.20 -20.80 -10.23
CA GLU A 160 -12.20 -19.83 -10.67
C GLU A 160 -12.09 -18.52 -9.88
N LEU A 161 -12.31 -17.42 -10.58
CA LEU A 161 -12.42 -16.07 -10.05
C LEU A 161 -13.74 -15.47 -10.53
N ASP A 162 -14.56 -14.95 -9.63
CA ASP A 162 -15.75 -14.20 -9.99
C ASP A 162 -16.09 -13.11 -8.95
N ASN A 163 -16.95 -12.19 -9.36
CA ASN A 163 -17.53 -11.16 -8.49
C ASN A 163 -19.05 -11.28 -8.37
N CYS A 164 -19.61 -12.45 -8.63
CA CYS A 164 -21.04 -12.70 -8.57
C CYS A 164 -21.48 -13.27 -7.21
N PRO A 165 -22.71 -12.96 -6.76
CA PRO A 165 -23.68 -12.05 -7.32
C PRO A 165 -23.46 -10.58 -6.94
N ASN A 166 -22.55 -10.32 -6.00
CA ASN A 166 -22.29 -8.99 -5.45
C ASN A 166 -20.99 -8.41 -6.03
N GLY A 167 -21.12 -7.39 -6.88
CA GLY A 167 -19.98 -6.79 -7.58
C GLY A 167 -18.90 -6.15 -6.70
N SER A 168 -19.12 -6.04 -5.40
CA SER A 168 -18.11 -5.57 -4.41
C SER A 168 -17.37 -6.71 -3.70
N GLU A 169 -17.62 -7.94 -4.10
CA GLU A 169 -16.97 -9.13 -3.57
C GLU A 169 -16.18 -9.83 -4.68
N LEU A 170 -15.02 -10.34 -4.34
CA LEU A 170 -14.18 -11.12 -5.23
C LEU A 170 -14.03 -12.51 -4.63
N ASN A 171 -14.52 -13.53 -5.35
CA ASN A 171 -14.45 -14.92 -4.93
C ASN A 171 -13.35 -15.63 -5.70
N LEU A 172 -12.34 -16.12 -5.01
CA LEU A 172 -11.29 -16.96 -5.58
C LEU A 172 -11.49 -18.38 -5.10
N ARG A 173 -11.64 -19.30 -6.04
CA ARG A 173 -11.80 -20.74 -5.78
C ARG A 173 -10.61 -21.48 -6.35
N PHE A 174 -9.63 -21.72 -5.49
CA PHE A 174 -8.47 -22.56 -5.83
C PHE A 174 -8.89 -24.02 -5.88
N ARG A 175 -8.56 -24.70 -6.95
CA ARG A 175 -8.86 -26.12 -7.12
C ARG A 175 -7.58 -26.94 -7.03
N LYS A 176 -7.73 -28.17 -6.56
CA LYS A 176 -6.64 -29.07 -6.22
C LYS A 176 -5.57 -29.13 -7.31
N CYS A 177 -4.38 -28.71 -6.95
CA CYS A 177 -3.18 -28.79 -7.74
C CYS A 177 -1.98 -29.02 -6.82
N SER A 178 -1.43 -27.99 -6.23
CA SER A 178 -0.34 -28.05 -5.25
C SER A 178 -0.82 -28.14 -3.80
N PHE A 179 -2.07 -27.76 -3.55
CA PHE A 179 -2.72 -27.86 -2.25
C PHE A 179 -4.21 -28.24 -2.41
N ASP A 180 -4.87 -28.54 -1.32
CA ASP A 180 -6.29 -28.88 -1.32
C ASP A 180 -7.16 -27.69 -1.75
N ASN A 181 -8.40 -27.97 -2.18
CA ASN A 181 -9.36 -26.95 -2.57
C ASN A 181 -9.46 -25.87 -1.48
N HIS A 182 -9.35 -24.61 -1.92
CA HIS A 182 -9.37 -23.48 -1.01
C HIS A 182 -10.17 -22.33 -1.62
N ASP A 183 -11.15 -21.86 -0.88
CA ASP A 183 -12.00 -20.75 -1.30
C ASP A 183 -11.71 -19.54 -0.44
N ILE A 184 -11.46 -18.41 -1.09
CA ILE A 184 -11.20 -17.13 -0.45
C ILE A 184 -12.20 -16.12 -0.97
N LYS A 185 -12.79 -15.37 -0.06
CA LYS A 185 -13.63 -14.21 -0.39
C LYS A 185 -12.94 -12.95 0.09
N PHE A 186 -12.84 -11.98 -0.80
CA PHE A 186 -12.40 -10.63 -0.50
C PHE A 186 -13.51 -9.62 -0.70
N TYR A 187 -13.50 -8.54 0.08
CA TYR A 187 -14.22 -7.31 -0.24
C TYR A 187 -13.30 -6.35 -0.97
N CYS A 188 -13.80 -5.72 -2.03
CA CYS A 188 -13.08 -4.66 -2.72
C CYS A 188 -13.21 -3.35 -1.95
N LEU A 189 -12.09 -2.75 -1.61
CA LEU A 189 -12.01 -1.47 -0.91
C LEU A 189 -11.77 -0.30 -1.86
N GLY A 190 -11.21 -0.55 -3.02
CA GLY A 190 -10.93 0.45 -4.04
C GLY A 190 -9.91 -0.05 -5.04
N HIS A 191 -9.75 0.72 -6.12
CA HIS A 191 -8.76 0.46 -7.16
C HIS A 191 -8.20 1.78 -7.67
N TRP A 192 -6.99 1.75 -8.20
CA TRP A 192 -6.32 2.91 -8.78
C TRP A 192 -5.31 2.48 -9.85
N GLU A 193 -4.98 3.41 -10.74
CA GLU A 193 -3.94 3.22 -11.73
C GLU A 193 -2.57 3.52 -11.12
N GLY A 194 -1.61 2.67 -11.41
CA GLY A 194 -0.22 2.84 -11.05
C GLY A 194 0.67 3.15 -12.25
N PRO A 195 2.00 3.11 -12.06
CA PRO A 195 2.95 3.21 -13.16
C PRO A 195 2.72 2.10 -14.21
N ASP A 196 3.08 2.39 -15.45
CA ASP A 196 3.08 1.41 -16.57
C ASP A 196 1.71 0.74 -16.83
N GLU A 197 0.61 1.52 -16.70
CA GLU A 197 -0.78 1.07 -16.91
C GLU A 197 -1.22 -0.08 -15.97
N GLN A 198 -0.49 -0.28 -14.89
CA GLN A 198 -0.86 -1.25 -13.87
C GLN A 198 -2.11 -0.81 -13.10
N GLN A 199 -3.00 -1.74 -12.84
CA GLN A 199 -4.17 -1.52 -12.02
C GLN A 199 -3.95 -2.16 -10.64
N TYR A 200 -4.04 -1.37 -9.61
CA TYR A 200 -3.97 -1.82 -8.23
C TYR A 200 -5.37 -1.98 -7.64
N LEU A 201 -5.52 -2.99 -6.81
CA LEU A 201 -6.78 -3.33 -6.16
C LEU A 201 -6.54 -3.57 -4.67
N ALA A 202 -7.22 -2.79 -3.85
CA ALA A 202 -7.22 -2.98 -2.41
C ALA A 202 -8.32 -3.96 -2.01
N LEU A 203 -7.97 -4.97 -1.25
CA LEU A 203 -8.82 -6.07 -0.85
C LEU A 203 -8.81 -6.25 0.67
N LEU A 204 -9.97 -6.60 1.21
CA LEU A 204 -10.14 -7.03 2.59
C LEU A 204 -10.50 -8.52 2.63
N ASP A 205 -9.65 -9.32 3.23
CA ASP A 205 -9.88 -10.75 3.43
C ASP A 205 -11.00 -10.97 4.46
N THR A 206 -12.05 -11.67 4.06
CA THR A 206 -13.22 -11.92 4.90
C THR A 206 -13.09 -13.10 5.85
N ARG A 207 -11.98 -13.82 5.80
CA ARG A 207 -11.75 -14.98 6.66
C ARG A 207 -11.41 -14.53 8.06
N THR A 208 -12.43 -14.15 8.80
CA THR A 208 -12.30 -13.82 10.22
C THR A 208 -12.44 -15.10 11.05
N GLY A 209 -11.36 -15.84 11.19
CA GLY A 209 -11.28 -16.95 12.13
C GLY A 209 -10.84 -16.43 13.50
N GLY A 210 -11.80 -16.17 14.41
CA GLY A 210 -11.51 -15.80 15.79
C GLY A 210 -10.90 -14.40 15.96
N GLU A 211 -9.95 -14.25 16.86
CA GLU A 211 -9.33 -12.96 17.24
C GLU A 211 -8.42 -12.31 16.18
N ARG A 212 -8.42 -12.80 14.94
CA ARG A 212 -7.58 -12.27 13.87
C ARG A 212 -8.15 -10.96 13.35
N LYS A 213 -7.31 -9.93 13.36
CA LYS A 213 -7.61 -8.63 12.76
C LYS A 213 -7.89 -8.77 11.26
N PRO A 214 -8.74 -7.91 10.66
CA PRO A 214 -8.96 -7.89 9.22
C PRO A 214 -7.64 -7.87 8.46
N GLN A 215 -7.52 -8.69 7.44
CA GLN A 215 -6.32 -8.78 6.64
C GLN A 215 -6.49 -8.00 5.34
N TYR A 216 -5.72 -6.95 5.18
CA TYR A 216 -5.70 -6.15 3.96
C TYR A 216 -4.71 -6.76 2.97
N ARG A 217 -5.06 -6.72 1.67
CA ARG A 217 -4.23 -7.20 0.58
C ARG A 217 -4.20 -6.15 -0.53
N CYS A 218 -3.07 -6.06 -1.20
CA CYS A 218 -2.93 -5.33 -2.44
C CYS A 218 -2.73 -6.34 -3.56
N ALA A 219 -3.56 -6.24 -4.59
CA ALA A 219 -3.39 -7.01 -5.81
C ALA A 219 -3.03 -6.06 -6.94
N VAL A 220 -2.23 -6.52 -7.89
CA VAL A 220 -1.87 -5.79 -9.09
C VAL A 220 -2.32 -6.59 -10.32
N SER A 221 -2.90 -5.91 -11.29
CA SER A 221 -3.23 -6.44 -12.61
C SER A 221 -2.53 -5.62 -13.68
N ILE A 222 -1.91 -6.30 -14.65
CA ILE A 222 -1.23 -5.66 -15.77
C ILE A 222 -2.18 -5.54 -16.97
N ASP A 223 -3.13 -6.47 -17.11
CA ASP A 223 -4.16 -6.43 -18.15
C ASP A 223 -5.40 -7.19 -17.66
N PHE A 224 -6.58 -6.58 -17.75
CA PHE A 224 -7.83 -7.26 -17.40
C PHE A 224 -8.23 -8.36 -18.39
N LYS A 225 -7.57 -8.46 -19.54
CA LYS A 225 -7.78 -9.55 -20.51
C LYS A 225 -6.97 -10.80 -20.18
N SER A 226 -5.84 -10.64 -19.48
CA SER A 226 -5.03 -11.73 -18.92
C SER A 226 -4.75 -11.39 -17.46
N LEU A 227 -5.64 -11.78 -16.56
CA LEU A 227 -5.57 -11.43 -15.15
C LEU A 227 -4.36 -12.11 -14.49
N ILE A 228 -3.25 -11.41 -14.40
CA ILE A 228 -2.14 -11.77 -13.53
C ILE A 228 -2.37 -11.04 -12.21
N VAL A 229 -2.85 -11.75 -11.20
CA VAL A 229 -3.01 -11.20 -9.85
C VAL A 229 -1.80 -11.60 -9.02
N SER A 230 -0.98 -10.64 -8.68
CA SER A 230 0.09 -10.81 -7.69
C SER A 230 -0.40 -10.24 -6.36
N PHE A 231 -0.38 -11.05 -5.31
CA PHE A 231 -0.62 -10.55 -3.97
C PHE A 231 0.71 -10.07 -3.40
N LEU A 232 0.78 -8.78 -3.10
CA LEU A 232 1.92 -8.18 -2.41
C LEU A 232 1.70 -8.38 -0.89
N TYR A 233 2.68 -8.99 -0.23
CA TYR A 233 2.72 -9.22 1.21
C TYR A 233 3.51 -8.11 1.90
#